data_8a9dd6770947bacc6b412204e27798e6
#
_entry.id   8a9dd6770947bacc6b412204e27798e6
#
_cell.length_a   1.000
_cell.length_b   1.000
_cell.length_c   1.000
_cell.angle_alpha   90.00
_cell.angle_beta   90.00
_cell.angle_gamma   90.00
#
_symmetry.space_group_name_H-M   'P 1'
#
loop_
_entity.id
_entity.type
_entity.pdbx_description
1 polymer ?
#
loop_
_entity_poly.entity_id
_entity_poly.type
_entity_poly.pdbx_seq_one_letter_code
_entity_poly.pdbx_strand_id
1 'polypeptide(L)'
;MQLIGALSTIFYAQARKVHINLFFDVLDELMELFPDKIIHIGGDEAVKMRWKLCPNCQALMKKEGISNEDVLQNYFMSRVNRYLNEKGYTSMMWNFESEAGTELLDKNIYWNACSLERNKKACFR
;
A
#
# COMPACT_ATOMS: atom_id res chain seq x y z
N MET A 1 6.73 11.41 9.50
CA MET A 1 7.50 11.79 8.29
C MET A 1 6.84 11.14 7.08
N GLN A 2 6.26 11.97 6.20
CA GLN A 2 5.64 11.48 4.96
C GLN A 2 6.75 11.24 3.91
N LEU A 3 7.33 10.06 3.90
CA LEU A 3 8.28 9.67 2.84
C LEU A 3 7.58 9.16 1.56
N ILE A 4 6.26 9.12 1.55
CA ILE A 4 5.51 8.25 0.65
C ILE A 4 4.86 8.98 -0.51
N GLY A 5 4.74 10.32 -0.48
CA GLY A 5 4.33 11.08 -1.66
C GLY A 5 5.31 10.93 -2.85
N ALA A 6 6.60 10.75 -2.56
CA ALA A 6 7.62 10.49 -3.59
C ALA A 6 7.61 9.03 -4.08
N LEU A 7 7.22 8.09 -3.23
CA LEU A 7 7.16 6.67 -3.57
C LEU A 7 5.94 6.31 -4.44
N SER A 8 4.85 7.09 -4.39
CA SER A 8 3.70 6.90 -5.29
C SER A 8 4.09 7.02 -6.76
N THR A 9 5.14 7.78 -7.07
CA THR A 9 5.70 7.90 -8.43
C THR A 9 6.57 6.69 -8.80
N ILE A 10 7.14 6.00 -7.82
CA ILE A 10 7.94 4.76 -8.02
C ILE A 10 7.06 3.55 -8.32
N PHE A 11 5.77 3.62 -8.02
CA PHE A 11 4.78 2.59 -8.38
C PHE A 11 4.54 2.42 -9.89
N TYR A 12 5.53 2.74 -10.69
CA TYR A 12 5.47 2.70 -12.15
C TYR A 12 5.23 1.32 -12.76
N ALA A 13 5.49 0.26 -12.01
CA ALA A 13 5.12 -1.10 -12.39
C ALA A 13 5.17 -2.01 -11.14
N GLN A 14 4.10 -2.02 -10.36
CA GLN A 14 3.93 -2.93 -9.21
C GLN A 14 4.13 -4.41 -9.57
N ALA A 15 3.96 -4.73 -10.85
CA ALA A 15 4.15 -6.07 -11.39
C ALA A 15 5.61 -6.51 -11.53
N ARG A 16 6.58 -5.59 -11.47
CA ARG A 16 7.99 -5.96 -11.59
C ARG A 16 8.57 -6.32 -10.23
N LYS A 17 9.10 -7.52 -10.09
CA LYS A 17 9.81 -7.98 -8.87
C LYS A 17 10.91 -7.00 -8.43
N VAL A 18 11.61 -6.37 -9.38
CA VAL A 18 12.67 -5.39 -9.09
C VAL A 18 12.14 -4.21 -8.29
N HIS A 19 10.95 -3.70 -8.61
CA HIS A 19 10.40 -2.53 -7.93
C HIS A 19 9.94 -2.85 -6.51
N ILE A 20 9.31 -4.00 -6.31
CA ILE A 20 8.89 -4.38 -4.96
C ILE A 20 10.09 -4.73 -4.08
N ASN A 21 11.12 -5.35 -4.64
CA ASN A 21 12.36 -5.64 -3.90
C ASN A 21 13.05 -4.35 -3.49
N LEU A 22 13.21 -3.38 -4.41
CA LEU A 22 13.76 -2.07 -4.07
C LEU A 22 12.96 -1.39 -2.94
N PHE A 23 11.64 -1.52 -2.96
CA PHE A 23 10.80 -0.98 -1.90
C PHE A 23 11.06 -1.66 -0.56
N PHE A 24 11.22 -2.98 -0.55
CA PHE A 24 11.57 -3.73 0.65
C PHE A 24 12.96 -3.39 1.18
N ASP A 25 13.95 -3.20 0.29
CA ASP A 25 15.29 -2.74 0.67
C ASP A 25 15.24 -1.36 1.37
N VAL A 26 14.45 -0.43 0.83
CA VAL A 26 14.21 0.89 1.46
C VAL A 26 13.52 0.75 2.82
N LEU A 27 12.55 -0.15 2.95
CA LEU A 27 11.88 -0.41 4.23
C LEU A 27 12.86 -1.00 5.26
N ASP A 28 13.77 -1.88 4.85
CA ASP A 28 14.79 -2.45 5.74
C ASP A 28 15.70 -1.35 6.31
N GLU A 29 16.17 -0.42 5.47
CA GLU A 29 16.95 0.73 5.94
C GLU A 29 16.14 1.64 6.89
N LEU A 30 14.86 1.89 6.58
CA LEU A 30 13.99 2.69 7.45
C LEU A 30 13.79 2.02 8.81
N MET A 31 13.62 0.71 8.85
CA MET A 31 13.46 -0.04 10.10
C MET A 31 14.70 0.03 11.00
N GLU A 32 15.89 0.14 10.42
CA GLU A 32 17.14 0.34 11.20
C GLU A 32 17.23 1.76 11.77
N LEU A 33 16.75 2.77 11.02
CA LEU A 33 16.82 4.17 11.41
C LEU A 33 15.76 4.60 12.44
N PHE A 34 14.59 3.96 12.38
CA PHE A 34 13.44 4.31 13.23
C PHE A 34 13.06 3.13 14.14
N PRO A 35 13.31 3.25 15.45
CA PRO A 35 13.05 2.17 16.42
C PRO A 35 11.56 1.93 16.68
N ASP A 36 10.69 2.88 16.30
CA ASP A 36 9.25 2.74 16.43
C ASP A 36 8.76 1.59 15.56
N LYS A 37 7.96 0.72 16.16
CA LYS A 37 7.43 -0.48 15.49
C LYS A 37 6.21 -0.21 14.61
N ILE A 38 5.98 1.05 14.22
CA ILE A 38 4.90 1.48 13.34
C ILE A 38 5.48 2.25 12.16
N ILE A 39 5.15 1.81 10.93
CA ILE A 39 5.57 2.48 9.71
C ILE A 39 4.33 2.89 8.90
N HIS A 40 4.25 4.18 8.57
CA HIS A 40 3.19 4.69 7.72
C HIS A 40 3.53 4.44 6.25
N ILE A 41 2.74 3.60 5.58
CA ILE A 41 2.96 3.17 4.19
C ILE A 41 2.13 3.94 3.15
N GLY A 42 1.46 5.01 3.55
CA GLY A 42 0.68 5.88 2.65
C GLY A 42 -0.64 5.27 2.22
N GLY A 43 -0.86 5.21 0.92
CA GLY A 43 -2.05 4.57 0.34
C GLY A 43 -3.09 5.56 -0.20
N ASP A 44 -2.80 6.85 -0.21
CA ASP A 44 -3.65 7.92 -0.71
C ASP A 44 -3.21 8.40 -2.12
N GLU A 45 -4.12 9.00 -2.85
CA GLU A 45 -3.89 9.75 -4.10
C GLU A 45 -3.00 9.06 -5.15
N ALA A 46 -3.01 7.74 -5.23
CA ALA A 46 -2.23 7.01 -6.23
C ALA A 46 -2.79 7.22 -7.64
N VAL A 47 -1.95 7.76 -8.54
CA VAL A 47 -2.32 7.98 -9.95
C VAL A 47 -2.32 6.65 -10.71
N LYS A 48 -3.49 6.07 -10.90
CA LYS A 48 -3.68 4.73 -11.47
C LYS A 48 -3.69 4.67 -13.00
N MET A 49 -3.70 5.83 -13.68
CA MET A 49 -3.73 5.90 -15.14
C MET A 49 -2.59 5.08 -15.78
N ARG A 50 -1.41 5.13 -15.19
CA ARG A 50 -0.23 4.41 -15.70
C ARG A 50 -0.35 2.90 -15.53
N TRP A 51 -1.04 2.43 -14.49
CA TRP A 51 -1.25 0.99 -14.27
C TRP A 51 -2.20 0.41 -15.31
N LYS A 52 -3.19 1.19 -15.75
CA LYS A 52 -4.10 0.81 -16.86
C LYS A 52 -3.35 0.57 -18.17
N LEU A 53 -2.31 1.37 -18.42
CA LEU A 53 -1.51 1.30 -19.63
C LEU A 53 -0.29 0.35 -19.51
N CYS A 54 0.02 -0.13 -18.31
CA CYS A 54 1.18 -0.98 -18.06
C CYS A 54 0.88 -2.44 -18.38
N PRO A 55 1.50 -3.06 -19.41
CA PRO A 55 1.24 -4.45 -19.76
C PRO A 55 1.54 -5.43 -18.62
N ASN A 56 2.58 -5.16 -17.82
CA ASN A 56 2.94 -6.01 -16.70
C ASN A 56 1.91 -5.93 -15.57
N CYS A 57 1.35 -4.73 -15.29
CA CYS A 57 0.29 -4.56 -14.30
C CYS A 57 -0.98 -5.30 -14.73
N GLN A 58 -1.36 -5.15 -16.00
CA GLN A 58 -2.53 -5.84 -16.54
C GLN A 58 -2.35 -7.37 -16.57
N ALA A 59 -1.15 -7.86 -16.88
CA ALA A 59 -0.84 -9.29 -16.82
C ALA A 59 -0.89 -9.83 -15.38
N LEU A 60 -0.38 -9.07 -14.40
CA LEU A 60 -0.48 -9.44 -12.98
C LEU A 60 -1.94 -9.47 -12.53
N MET A 61 -2.72 -8.45 -12.86
CA MET A 61 -4.15 -8.39 -12.51
C MET A 61 -4.90 -9.60 -13.05
N LYS A 62 -4.66 -9.97 -14.31
CA LYS A 62 -5.26 -11.15 -14.92
C LYS A 62 -4.83 -12.44 -14.22
N LYS A 63 -3.55 -12.57 -13.87
CA LYS A 63 -3.00 -13.75 -13.19
C LYS A 63 -3.59 -13.93 -11.79
N GLU A 64 -3.70 -12.85 -11.03
CA GLU A 64 -4.14 -12.88 -9.63
C GLU A 64 -5.66 -12.68 -9.47
N GLY A 65 -6.41 -12.55 -10.58
CA GLY A 65 -7.85 -12.34 -10.56
C GLY A 65 -8.29 -10.98 -10.01
N ILE A 66 -7.43 -9.97 -10.17
CA ILE A 66 -7.66 -8.60 -9.68
C ILE A 66 -8.56 -7.85 -10.65
N SER A 67 -9.68 -7.31 -10.17
CA SER A 67 -10.74 -6.75 -11.02
C SER A 67 -10.45 -5.35 -11.56
N ASN A 68 -9.71 -4.52 -10.83
CA ASN A 68 -9.39 -3.15 -11.19
C ASN A 68 -8.12 -2.64 -10.48
N GLU A 69 -7.70 -1.43 -10.80
CA GLU A 69 -6.47 -0.83 -10.27
C GLU A 69 -6.58 -0.42 -8.79
N ASP A 70 -7.77 -0.20 -8.24
CA ASP A 70 -7.96 0.02 -6.81
C ASP A 70 -7.67 -1.25 -6.02
N VAL A 71 -8.18 -2.38 -6.51
CA VAL A 71 -7.87 -3.71 -5.94
C VAL A 71 -6.39 -4.04 -6.10
N LEU A 72 -5.75 -3.66 -7.22
CA LEU A 72 -4.31 -3.83 -7.43
C LEU A 72 -3.50 -3.04 -6.39
N GLN A 73 -3.92 -1.83 -6.05
CA GLN A 73 -3.29 -1.05 -4.99
C GLN A 73 -3.36 -1.78 -3.65
N ASN A 74 -4.54 -2.25 -3.26
CA ASN A 74 -4.73 -2.97 -2.01
C ASN A 74 -3.97 -4.30 -1.98
N TYR A 75 -3.89 -5.00 -3.10
CA TYR A 75 -3.03 -6.18 -3.25
C TYR A 75 -1.57 -5.87 -2.95
N PHE A 76 -1.05 -4.76 -3.49
CA PHE A 76 0.32 -4.32 -3.20
C PHE A 76 0.49 -3.94 -1.72
N MET A 77 -0.43 -3.14 -1.17
CA MET A 77 -0.39 -2.72 0.23
C MET A 77 -0.44 -3.91 1.20
N SER A 78 -1.21 -4.95 0.88
CA SER A 78 -1.26 -6.18 1.68
C SER A 78 0.09 -6.91 1.68
N ARG A 79 0.81 -6.91 0.57
CA ARG A 79 2.16 -7.51 0.49
C ARG A 79 3.17 -6.74 1.33
N VAL A 80 3.10 -5.40 1.29
CA VAL A 80 3.95 -4.53 2.12
C VAL A 80 3.65 -4.72 3.61
N ASN A 81 2.37 -4.77 3.98
CA ASN A 81 1.95 -5.03 5.35
C ASN A 81 2.48 -6.38 5.86
N ARG A 82 2.35 -7.42 5.05
CA ARG A 82 2.86 -8.76 5.40
C ARG A 82 4.37 -8.73 5.62
N TYR A 83 5.11 -8.09 4.73
CA TYR A 83 6.57 -7.93 4.86
C TYR A 83 6.97 -7.24 6.17
N LEU A 84 6.30 -6.14 6.52
CA LEU A 84 6.54 -5.43 7.77
C LEU A 84 6.20 -6.29 9.00
N ASN A 85 5.06 -7.00 8.95
CA ASN A 85 4.64 -7.89 10.04
C ASN A 85 5.64 -9.03 10.29
N GLU A 86 6.20 -9.62 9.23
CA GLU A 86 7.26 -10.65 9.35
C GLU A 86 8.51 -10.12 10.05
N LYS A 87 8.76 -8.82 9.98
CA LYS A 87 9.86 -8.12 10.66
C LYS A 87 9.46 -7.57 12.05
N GLY A 88 8.24 -7.80 12.50
CA GLY A 88 7.72 -7.33 13.80
C GLY A 88 7.28 -5.87 13.81
N TYR A 89 6.95 -5.29 12.65
CA TYR A 89 6.44 -3.94 12.48
C TYR A 89 4.95 -3.95 12.17
N THR A 90 4.26 -2.87 12.47
CA THR A 90 2.85 -2.66 12.15
C THR A 90 2.72 -1.55 11.11
N SER A 91 1.89 -1.77 10.10
CA SER A 91 1.61 -0.76 9.08
C SER A 91 0.56 0.24 9.55
N MET A 92 0.75 1.50 9.17
CA MET A 92 -0.26 2.54 9.22
C MET A 92 -0.54 3.04 7.81
N MET A 93 -1.80 3.30 7.47
CA MET A 93 -2.22 3.74 6.14
C MET A 93 -3.24 4.87 6.22
N TRP A 94 -3.32 5.65 5.14
CA TRP A 94 -4.45 6.56 4.97
C TRP A 94 -5.73 5.80 4.65
N ASN A 95 -6.85 6.32 5.14
CA ASN A 95 -8.16 5.80 4.77
C ASN A 95 -8.42 5.99 3.27
N PHE A 96 -8.90 4.94 2.59
CA PHE A 96 -9.12 4.97 1.15
C PHE A 96 -10.39 5.71 0.74
N GLU A 97 -10.35 6.28 -0.47
CA GLU A 97 -11.53 6.79 -1.14
C GLU A 97 -12.42 5.67 -1.71
N SER A 98 -11.85 4.49 -1.97
CA SER A 98 -12.53 3.32 -2.52
C SER A 98 -12.50 2.15 -1.55
N GLU A 99 -13.63 1.49 -1.36
CA GLU A 99 -13.74 0.26 -0.57
C GLU A 99 -13.32 -1.00 -1.35
N ALA A 100 -13.04 -0.85 -2.66
CA ALA A 100 -12.70 -1.98 -3.51
C ALA A 100 -11.38 -2.64 -3.09
N GLY A 101 -11.42 -3.93 -2.82
CA GLY A 101 -10.25 -4.73 -2.46
C GLY A 101 -9.78 -4.57 -1.00
N THR A 102 -10.57 -3.93 -0.14
CA THR A 102 -10.24 -3.81 1.30
C THR A 102 -10.25 -5.15 2.02
N GLU A 103 -10.93 -6.15 1.47
CA GLU A 103 -10.90 -7.53 1.94
C GLU A 103 -9.51 -8.19 1.83
N LEU A 104 -8.62 -7.64 1.01
CA LEU A 104 -7.22 -8.08 0.89
C LEU A 104 -6.33 -7.55 2.01
N LEU A 105 -6.79 -6.55 2.75
CA LEU A 105 -6.03 -5.89 3.79
C LEU A 105 -6.25 -6.56 5.14
N ASP A 106 -5.17 -6.78 5.86
CA ASP A 106 -5.21 -7.39 7.19
C ASP A 106 -5.82 -6.43 8.22
N LYS A 107 -6.50 -6.98 9.22
CA LYS A 107 -7.18 -6.20 10.27
C LYS A 107 -6.23 -5.49 11.24
N ASN A 108 -4.94 -5.81 11.20
CA ASN A 108 -3.92 -5.23 12.06
C ASN A 108 -3.32 -3.92 11.53
N ILE A 109 -3.79 -3.44 10.38
CA ILE A 109 -3.37 -2.16 9.81
C ILE A 109 -4.02 -1.02 10.59
N TYR A 110 -3.23 -0.05 11.00
CA TYR A 110 -3.75 1.18 11.59
C TYR A 110 -4.18 2.17 10.50
N TRP A 111 -5.37 2.73 10.66
CA TRP A 111 -5.96 3.64 9.71
C TRP A 111 -5.87 5.09 10.18
N ASN A 112 -5.27 5.94 9.35
CA ASN A 112 -5.35 7.39 9.50
C ASN A 112 -6.49 7.94 8.65
N ALA A 113 -7.36 8.76 9.26
CA ALA A 113 -8.42 9.44 8.53
C ALA A 113 -7.85 10.67 7.78
N CYS A 114 -7.91 10.66 6.47
CA CYS A 114 -7.54 11.80 5.62
C CYS A 114 -8.62 12.89 5.59
N SER A 115 -9.87 12.55 5.90
CA SER A 115 -11.02 13.47 5.87
C SER A 115 -11.96 13.19 7.05
N LEU A 116 -12.25 14.25 7.81
CA LEU A 116 -13.16 14.22 8.96
C LEU A 116 -14.63 13.94 8.59
N GLU A 117 -15.00 14.04 7.32
CA GLU A 117 -16.41 14.01 6.92
C GLU A 117 -16.92 12.67 6.40
N ARG A 118 -16.06 11.74 5.96
CA ARG A 118 -16.55 10.55 5.23
C ARG A 118 -16.64 9.24 6.00
N ASN A 119 -16.05 9.10 7.19
CA ASN A 119 -16.19 7.82 7.91
C ASN A 119 -16.04 7.95 9.43
N LYS A 120 -17.10 8.37 10.09
CA LYS A 120 -17.22 8.26 11.56
C LYS A 120 -17.19 6.80 12.07
N LYS A 121 -17.22 5.80 11.19
CA LYS A 121 -17.20 4.36 11.54
C LYS A 121 -15.82 3.70 11.43
N ALA A 122 -14.86 4.29 10.75
CA ALA A 122 -13.53 3.67 10.52
C ALA A 122 -12.43 4.17 11.49
N CYS A 123 -12.69 5.21 12.27
CA CYS A 123 -11.68 5.79 13.17
C CYS A 123 -11.49 5.02 14.50
N PHE A 124 -12.27 3.98 14.76
CA PHE A 124 -12.19 3.24 16.02
C PHE A 124 -12.44 1.74 15.80
N ARG A 125 -11.42 1.04 15.38
CA ARG A 125 -11.29 -0.40 15.66
C ARG A 125 -9.82 -0.74 15.83
#